data_e4d697d62f14c9f22b3caabef8c30302
#
_entry.id   e4d697d62f14c9f22b3caabef8c30302
#
_cell.length_a   1.000
_cell.length_b   1.000
_cell.length_c   1.000
_cell.angle_alpha   90.00
_cell.angle_beta   90.00
_cell.angle_gamma   90.00
#
_symmetry.space_group_name_H-M   'P 1'
#
loop_
_entity.id
_entity.type
_entity.pdbx_description
1 polymer ?
#
loop_
_entity_poly.entity_id
_entity_poly.type
_entity_poly.pdbx_seq_one_letter_code
_entity_poly.pdbx_strand_id
1 'polypeptide(L)'
;LLSNKHYDPRLYDQEAWFDRAHNIIFDLTAAKGVGGTLLLLYLIWLVLSEAGRKDRFKNLYERAALAAAVAAYFVNDLFVFDNAATLIPIALGAAYLAQNQELPRPISARLVSPGIFYSAFAISIVIFAFVFWRVSIVPARNNFLAHAAWEKLYSSPDKAGALREYEEAASNGAYLDLELNRALADFAVEVKRQGISYSTSLDKKIFDTALAFMGRNIELDPKNVRWYVYQGSLYNLASGFDASYSAKAEEIL
;
A
#
# COMPACT_ATOMS: atom_id res chain seq x y z
N LEU A 1 -2.71 6.80 -9.21
CA LEU A 1 -4.14 6.53 -9.07
C LEU A 1 -4.93 7.51 -9.93
N LEU A 2 -6.04 7.08 -10.58
CA LEU A 2 -6.83 7.94 -11.47
C LEU A 2 -7.42 9.15 -10.73
N SER A 3 -7.83 8.99 -9.47
CA SER A 3 -8.36 10.09 -8.66
C SER A 3 -7.33 11.20 -8.44
N ASN A 4 -6.06 10.87 -8.23
CA ASN A 4 -4.99 11.85 -8.02
C ASN A 4 -4.71 12.71 -9.26
N LYS A 5 -5.01 12.19 -10.47
CA LYS A 5 -4.87 12.93 -11.73
C LYS A 5 -5.95 13.98 -11.97
N HIS A 6 -7.12 13.77 -11.38
CA HIS A 6 -8.33 14.56 -11.62
C HIS A 6 -8.84 15.27 -10.36
N TYR A 7 -8.07 15.19 -9.26
CA TYR A 7 -8.42 15.83 -8.01
C TYR A 7 -8.34 17.35 -8.16
N ASP A 8 -9.38 18.03 -7.69
CA ASP A 8 -9.39 19.50 -7.63
C ASP A 8 -8.72 19.95 -6.32
N PRO A 9 -7.54 20.61 -6.36
CA PRO A 9 -6.84 21.03 -5.15
C PRO A 9 -7.64 21.96 -4.23
N ARG A 10 -8.64 22.66 -4.78
CA ARG A 10 -9.53 23.56 -4.01
C ARG A 10 -10.42 22.84 -3.02
N LEU A 11 -10.61 21.53 -3.21
CA LEU A 11 -11.45 20.68 -2.35
C LEU A 11 -10.65 20.01 -1.22
N TYR A 12 -9.36 20.31 -1.09
CA TYR A 12 -8.44 19.66 -0.14
C TYR A 12 -8.96 19.62 1.32
N ASP A 13 -9.59 20.71 1.76
CA ASP A 13 -10.11 20.81 3.14
C ASP A 13 -11.56 20.26 3.29
N GLN A 14 -12.23 19.94 2.18
CA GLN A 14 -13.65 19.58 2.16
C GLN A 14 -13.91 18.12 1.80
N GLU A 15 -13.04 17.50 1.00
CA GLU A 15 -13.19 16.14 0.54
C GLU A 15 -12.12 15.22 1.12
N ALA A 16 -12.55 14.05 1.57
CA ALA A 16 -11.62 13.00 1.95
C ALA A 16 -10.80 12.53 0.73
N TRP A 17 -9.51 12.31 0.93
CA TRP A 17 -8.63 11.80 -0.11
C TRP A 17 -8.87 10.31 -0.33
N PHE A 18 -9.53 9.96 -1.42
CA PHE A 18 -9.83 8.57 -1.76
C PHE A 18 -8.66 7.94 -2.55
N ASP A 19 -8.07 6.90 -2.01
CA ASP A 19 -7.02 6.12 -2.65
C ASP A 19 -7.54 4.89 -3.41
N ARG A 20 -8.77 4.42 -3.08
CA ARG A 20 -9.43 3.25 -3.68
C ARG A 20 -10.93 3.46 -3.81
N ALA A 21 -11.53 2.71 -4.73
CA ALA A 21 -12.97 2.78 -4.99
C ALA A 21 -13.83 2.04 -3.96
N HIS A 22 -13.25 1.34 -2.97
CA HIS A 22 -13.95 0.47 -2.02
C HIS A 22 -14.91 -0.53 -2.71
N ASN A 23 -14.55 -0.96 -3.91
CA ASN A 23 -15.28 -1.92 -4.72
C ASN A 23 -14.31 -2.63 -5.66
N ILE A 24 -14.19 -3.95 -5.51
CA ILE A 24 -13.20 -4.75 -6.24
C ILE A 24 -13.35 -4.64 -7.76
N ILE A 25 -14.57 -4.49 -8.28
CA ILE A 25 -14.82 -4.38 -9.71
C ILE A 25 -14.22 -3.06 -10.24
N PHE A 26 -14.49 -1.95 -9.56
CA PHE A 26 -13.95 -0.65 -9.95
C PHE A 26 -12.44 -0.57 -9.73
N ASP A 27 -11.95 -1.09 -8.61
CA ASP A 27 -10.50 -1.12 -8.29
C ASP A 27 -9.73 -1.92 -9.35
N LEU A 28 -10.18 -3.14 -9.68
CA LEU A 28 -9.53 -3.96 -10.71
C LEU A 28 -9.66 -3.34 -12.09
N THR A 29 -10.82 -2.78 -12.44
CA THR A 29 -11.01 -2.13 -13.73
C THR A 29 -10.06 -0.93 -13.88
N ALA A 30 -9.90 -0.13 -12.83
CA ALA A 30 -8.99 1.02 -12.82
C ALA A 30 -7.51 0.61 -12.83
N ALA A 31 -7.15 -0.44 -12.08
CA ALA A 31 -5.75 -0.85 -11.89
C ALA A 31 -5.23 -1.81 -12.98
N LYS A 32 -6.08 -2.71 -13.49
CA LYS A 32 -5.72 -3.82 -14.38
C LYS A 32 -6.53 -3.83 -15.70
N GLY A 33 -7.43 -2.84 -15.86
CA GLY A 33 -8.34 -2.78 -17.00
C GLY A 33 -9.45 -3.84 -16.94
N VAL A 34 -10.34 -3.80 -17.93
CA VAL A 34 -11.49 -4.72 -18.05
C VAL A 34 -11.04 -6.19 -18.07
N GLY A 35 -9.88 -6.49 -18.66
CA GLY A 35 -9.33 -7.85 -18.72
C GLY A 35 -9.06 -8.44 -17.32
N GLY A 36 -8.54 -7.65 -16.38
CA GLY A 36 -8.32 -8.08 -14.99
C GLY A 36 -9.63 -8.38 -14.27
N THR A 37 -10.65 -7.55 -14.48
CA THR A 37 -11.99 -7.76 -13.91
C THR A 37 -12.64 -9.02 -14.46
N LEU A 38 -12.58 -9.24 -15.78
CA LEU A 38 -13.12 -10.45 -16.42
C LEU A 38 -12.41 -11.71 -15.92
N LEU A 39 -11.09 -11.65 -15.71
CA LEU A 39 -10.33 -12.77 -15.14
C LEU A 39 -10.79 -13.11 -13.72
N LEU A 40 -10.99 -12.12 -12.86
CA LEU A 40 -11.53 -12.36 -11.50
C LEU A 40 -12.91 -13.02 -11.57
N LEU A 41 -13.83 -12.47 -12.35
CA LEU A 41 -15.18 -13.02 -12.49
C LEU A 41 -15.15 -14.46 -13.04
N TYR A 42 -14.26 -14.74 -13.97
CA TYR A 42 -14.04 -16.08 -14.50
C TYR A 42 -13.50 -17.03 -13.43
N LEU A 43 -12.54 -16.60 -12.61
CA LEU A 43 -12.02 -17.42 -11.49
C LEU A 43 -13.11 -17.73 -10.45
N ILE A 44 -13.92 -16.74 -10.08
CA ILE A 44 -15.07 -16.92 -9.19
C ILE A 44 -16.05 -17.93 -9.79
N TRP A 45 -16.38 -17.77 -11.06
CA TRP A 45 -17.25 -18.69 -11.77
C TRP A 45 -16.68 -20.12 -11.81
N LEU A 46 -15.39 -20.28 -12.07
CA LEU A 46 -14.72 -21.60 -12.04
C LEU A 46 -14.88 -22.26 -10.68
N VAL A 47 -14.58 -21.56 -9.58
CA VAL A 47 -14.68 -22.10 -8.22
C VAL A 47 -16.12 -22.49 -7.91
N LEU A 48 -17.10 -21.65 -8.24
CA LEU A 48 -18.52 -21.96 -8.03
C LEU A 48 -19.00 -23.13 -8.89
N SER A 49 -18.54 -23.22 -10.15
CA SER A 49 -18.88 -24.33 -11.04
C SER A 49 -18.31 -25.65 -10.53
N GLU A 50 -17.07 -25.68 -10.05
CA GLU A 50 -16.45 -26.85 -9.45
C GLU A 50 -17.13 -27.25 -8.13
N ALA A 51 -17.47 -26.29 -7.27
CA ALA A 51 -18.26 -26.54 -6.07
C ALA A 51 -19.64 -27.13 -6.39
N GLY A 52 -20.23 -26.79 -7.54
CA GLY A 52 -21.50 -27.34 -8.04
C GLY A 52 -21.45 -28.81 -8.47
N ARG A 53 -20.27 -29.38 -8.76
CA ARG A 53 -20.10 -30.70 -9.33
C ARG A 53 -20.31 -31.81 -8.27
N LYS A 54 -21.37 -32.61 -8.47
CA LYS A 54 -21.74 -33.71 -7.53
C LYS A 54 -20.77 -34.87 -7.56
N ASP A 55 -20.10 -35.09 -8.66
CA ASP A 55 -19.08 -36.12 -8.85
C ASP A 55 -17.82 -35.90 -8.01
N ARG A 56 -17.51 -34.66 -7.67
CA ARG A 56 -16.32 -34.31 -6.87
C ARG A 56 -16.58 -34.24 -5.37
N PHE A 57 -17.71 -33.70 -4.99
CA PHE A 57 -18.08 -33.50 -3.59
C PHE A 57 -19.35 -34.32 -3.28
N LYS A 58 -19.18 -35.44 -2.57
CA LYS A 58 -20.31 -36.29 -2.15
C LYS A 58 -21.15 -35.59 -1.07
N ASN A 59 -20.52 -34.76 -0.24
CA ASN A 59 -21.16 -34.07 0.86
C ASN A 59 -21.76 -32.71 0.41
N LEU A 60 -23.06 -32.56 0.57
CA LEU A 60 -23.77 -31.33 0.26
C LEU A 60 -23.27 -30.14 1.12
N TYR A 61 -22.93 -30.40 2.38
CA TYR A 61 -22.47 -29.34 3.30
C TYR A 61 -21.13 -28.78 2.89
N GLU A 62 -20.19 -29.59 2.41
CA GLU A 62 -18.89 -29.10 1.87
C GLU A 62 -19.08 -28.20 0.66
N ARG A 63 -19.96 -28.58 -0.24
CA ARG A 63 -20.31 -27.80 -1.43
C ARG A 63 -20.94 -26.46 -1.05
N ALA A 64 -21.91 -26.51 -0.14
CA ALA A 64 -22.60 -25.31 0.33
C ALA A 64 -21.63 -24.38 1.08
N ALA A 65 -20.75 -24.91 1.93
CA ALA A 65 -19.75 -24.13 2.66
C ALA A 65 -18.77 -23.43 1.71
N LEU A 66 -18.28 -24.13 0.69
CA LEU A 66 -17.37 -23.56 -0.29
C LEU A 66 -18.05 -22.46 -1.12
N ALA A 67 -19.27 -22.71 -1.60
CA ALA A 67 -20.04 -21.71 -2.34
C ALA A 67 -20.37 -20.49 -1.48
N ALA A 68 -20.73 -20.69 -0.22
CA ALA A 68 -20.99 -19.62 0.73
C ALA A 68 -19.74 -18.80 1.04
N ALA A 69 -18.57 -19.43 1.18
CA ALA A 69 -17.31 -18.74 1.40
C ALA A 69 -16.93 -17.82 0.21
N VAL A 70 -17.08 -18.32 -1.03
CA VAL A 70 -16.81 -17.54 -2.24
C VAL A 70 -17.82 -16.40 -2.39
N ALA A 71 -19.10 -16.65 -2.12
CA ALA A 71 -20.12 -15.61 -2.16
C ALA A 71 -19.87 -14.51 -1.10
N ALA A 72 -19.53 -14.92 0.14
CA ALA A 72 -19.20 -13.99 1.21
C ALA A 72 -17.96 -13.14 0.88
N TYR A 73 -16.92 -13.75 0.32
CA TYR A 73 -15.75 -13.03 -0.18
C TYR A 73 -16.15 -11.98 -1.21
N PHE A 74 -16.87 -12.38 -2.25
CA PHE A 74 -17.25 -11.47 -3.32
C PHE A 74 -18.14 -10.32 -2.81
N VAL A 75 -19.11 -10.62 -1.95
CA VAL A 75 -19.98 -9.58 -1.36
C VAL A 75 -19.17 -8.64 -0.48
N ASN A 76 -18.24 -9.16 0.34
CA ASN A 76 -17.35 -8.32 1.15
C ASN A 76 -16.57 -7.34 0.26
N ASP A 77 -15.99 -7.83 -0.83
CA ASP A 77 -15.12 -7.04 -1.69
C ASP A 77 -15.86 -6.07 -2.63
N LEU A 78 -17.18 -6.18 -2.72
CA LEU A 78 -18.01 -5.12 -3.33
C LEU A 78 -18.07 -3.83 -2.49
N PHE A 79 -17.78 -3.92 -1.18
CA PHE A 79 -17.89 -2.79 -0.25
C PHE A 79 -16.59 -2.45 0.46
N VAL A 80 -15.61 -3.36 0.41
CA VAL A 80 -14.31 -3.22 1.07
C VAL A 80 -13.23 -3.66 0.07
N PHE A 81 -12.00 -3.23 0.27
CA PHE A 81 -10.88 -3.68 -0.54
C PHE A 81 -10.28 -4.98 0.00
N ASP A 82 -9.68 -5.77 -0.89
CA ASP A 82 -8.96 -7.00 -0.56
C ASP A 82 -7.87 -6.78 0.50
N ASN A 83 -7.79 -7.72 1.42
CA ASN A 83 -6.71 -7.80 2.40
C ASN A 83 -6.29 -9.26 2.64
N ALA A 84 -5.22 -9.47 3.41
CA ALA A 84 -4.71 -10.81 3.65
C ALA A 84 -5.74 -11.74 4.35
N ALA A 85 -6.60 -11.19 5.21
CA ALA A 85 -7.62 -11.97 5.91
C ALA A 85 -8.71 -12.50 4.96
N THR A 86 -9.01 -11.78 3.89
CA THR A 86 -9.98 -12.21 2.86
C THR A 86 -9.35 -13.13 1.83
N LEU A 87 -8.10 -12.89 1.44
CA LEU A 87 -7.39 -13.68 0.42
C LEU A 87 -6.98 -15.08 0.90
N ILE A 88 -6.56 -15.22 2.17
CA ILE A 88 -6.10 -16.51 2.71
C ILE A 88 -7.20 -17.59 2.65
N PRO A 89 -8.43 -17.37 3.13
CA PRO A 89 -9.51 -18.35 3.02
C PRO A 89 -9.82 -18.79 1.58
N ILE A 90 -9.78 -17.84 0.63
CA ILE A 90 -10.01 -18.14 -0.78
C ILE A 90 -8.87 -18.99 -1.37
N ALA A 91 -7.62 -18.65 -1.04
CA ALA A 91 -6.47 -19.45 -1.46
C ALA A 91 -6.52 -20.88 -0.90
N LEU A 92 -6.91 -21.06 0.38
CA LEU A 92 -7.10 -22.35 1.01
C LEU A 92 -8.25 -23.13 0.36
N GLY A 93 -9.37 -22.48 0.05
CA GLY A 93 -10.49 -23.07 -0.68
C GLY A 93 -10.08 -23.53 -2.08
N ALA A 94 -9.32 -22.74 -2.81
CA ALA A 94 -8.78 -23.10 -4.13
C ALA A 94 -7.81 -24.29 -4.04
N ALA A 95 -6.93 -24.32 -3.04
CA ALA A 95 -6.01 -25.44 -2.79
C ALA A 95 -6.77 -26.74 -2.45
N TYR A 96 -7.81 -26.65 -1.63
CA TYR A 96 -8.70 -27.78 -1.30
C TYR A 96 -9.40 -28.33 -2.56
N LEU A 97 -9.90 -27.46 -3.43
CA LEU A 97 -10.46 -27.84 -4.72
C LEU A 97 -9.44 -28.54 -5.61
N ALA A 98 -8.23 -28.04 -5.66
CA ALA A 98 -7.15 -28.61 -6.48
C ALA A 98 -6.73 -30.00 -5.97
N GLN A 99 -6.71 -30.23 -4.66
CA GLN A 99 -6.35 -31.51 -4.05
C GLN A 99 -7.35 -32.62 -4.41
N ASN A 100 -8.63 -32.29 -4.51
CA ASN A 100 -9.70 -33.24 -4.82
C ASN A 100 -9.86 -33.49 -6.33
N GLN A 101 -8.99 -32.96 -7.16
CA GLN A 101 -8.96 -33.28 -8.58
C GLN A 101 -8.15 -34.57 -8.78
N GLU A 102 -8.77 -35.61 -9.38
CA GLU A 102 -7.98 -36.58 -10.10
C GLU A 102 -7.26 -35.85 -11.22
N LEU A 103 -6.02 -35.50 -11.00
CA LEU A 103 -5.19 -34.89 -12.05
C LEU A 103 -5.29 -35.80 -13.27
N PRO A 104 -5.66 -35.27 -14.47
CA PRO A 104 -5.49 -36.01 -15.70
C PRO A 104 -4.06 -36.52 -15.70
N ARG A 105 -3.88 -37.83 -15.99
CA ARG A 105 -2.61 -38.56 -15.89
C ARG A 105 -1.45 -37.63 -16.18
N PRO A 106 -0.45 -37.53 -15.29
CA PRO A 106 0.57 -36.51 -15.37
C PRO A 106 1.12 -36.52 -16.81
N ILE A 107 1.03 -35.37 -17.48
CA ILE A 107 1.76 -35.12 -18.73
C ILE A 107 3.16 -35.58 -18.39
N SER A 108 3.54 -36.73 -18.93
CA SER A 108 4.56 -37.65 -18.46
C SER A 108 5.62 -36.95 -17.58
N ALA A 109 5.64 -37.25 -16.27
CA ALA A 109 6.59 -36.71 -15.30
C ALA A 109 8.06 -37.02 -15.67
N ARG A 110 8.31 -37.50 -16.89
CA ARG A 110 9.62 -37.77 -17.48
C ARG A 110 10.34 -36.52 -18.00
N LEU A 111 9.67 -35.35 -18.07
CA LEU A 111 10.27 -34.15 -18.66
C LEU A 111 11.16 -33.34 -17.69
N VAL A 112 11.02 -33.53 -16.39
CA VAL A 112 11.87 -32.82 -15.43
C VAL A 112 12.52 -33.85 -14.51
N SER A 113 13.86 -33.91 -14.53
CA SER A 113 14.59 -34.77 -13.58
C SER A 113 14.29 -34.26 -12.15
N PRO A 114 14.19 -35.17 -11.14
CA PRO A 114 13.97 -34.76 -9.74
C PRO A 114 14.96 -33.67 -9.29
N GLY A 115 16.20 -33.74 -9.75
CA GLY A 115 17.21 -32.73 -9.45
C GLY A 115 16.84 -31.32 -9.96
N ILE A 116 16.35 -31.21 -11.18
CA ILE A 116 15.91 -29.93 -11.75
C ILE A 116 14.70 -29.39 -10.97
N PHE A 117 13.75 -30.27 -10.61
CA PHE A 117 12.58 -29.87 -9.80
C PHE A 117 12.98 -29.32 -8.44
N TYR A 118 13.83 -30.03 -7.68
CA TYR A 118 14.28 -29.57 -6.37
C TYR A 118 15.15 -28.32 -6.45
N SER A 119 15.98 -28.18 -7.48
CA SER A 119 16.76 -26.96 -7.70
C SER A 119 15.86 -25.77 -8.02
N ALA A 120 14.89 -25.90 -8.90
CA ALA A 120 13.94 -24.85 -9.21
C ALA A 120 13.10 -24.46 -8.00
N PHE A 121 12.66 -25.43 -7.20
CA PHE A 121 11.92 -25.19 -5.97
C PHE A 121 12.77 -24.44 -4.93
N ALA A 122 14.02 -24.85 -4.72
CA ALA A 122 14.94 -24.16 -3.81
C ALA A 122 15.21 -22.72 -4.27
N ILE A 123 15.45 -22.50 -5.57
CA ILE A 123 15.63 -21.15 -6.13
C ILE A 123 14.37 -20.31 -5.91
N SER A 124 13.17 -20.87 -6.11
CA SER A 124 11.91 -20.16 -5.90
C SER A 124 11.73 -19.74 -4.43
N ILE A 125 12.13 -20.59 -3.48
CA ILE A 125 12.11 -20.25 -2.04
C ILE A 125 13.07 -19.09 -1.75
N VAL A 126 14.29 -19.12 -2.29
CA VAL A 126 15.26 -18.05 -2.08
C VAL A 126 14.78 -16.73 -2.67
N ILE A 127 14.23 -16.76 -3.90
CA ILE A 127 13.65 -15.57 -4.53
C ILE A 127 12.46 -15.05 -3.69
N PHE A 128 11.57 -15.92 -3.26
CA PHE A 128 10.44 -15.54 -2.43
C PHE A 128 10.90 -14.93 -1.09
N ALA A 129 11.86 -15.56 -0.41
CA ALA A 129 12.41 -15.04 0.85
C ALA A 129 13.06 -13.66 0.65
N PHE A 130 13.82 -13.46 -0.43
CA PHE A 130 14.43 -12.18 -0.76
C PHE A 130 13.37 -11.11 -1.06
N VAL A 131 12.37 -11.43 -1.89
CA VAL A 131 11.27 -10.51 -2.21
C VAL A 131 10.48 -10.17 -0.95
N PHE A 132 10.13 -11.17 -0.14
CA PHE A 132 9.42 -10.98 1.13
C PHE A 132 10.21 -10.09 2.09
N TRP A 133 11.52 -10.31 2.20
CA TRP A 133 12.39 -9.45 3.01
C TRP A 133 12.34 -7.99 2.53
N ARG A 134 12.52 -7.77 1.22
CA ARG A 134 12.56 -6.42 0.63
C ARG A 134 11.22 -5.70 0.67
N VAL A 135 10.13 -6.41 0.42
CA VAL A 135 8.79 -5.81 0.24
C VAL A 135 8.00 -5.76 1.55
N SER A 136 8.29 -6.63 2.51
CA SER A 136 7.52 -6.71 3.75
C SER A 136 8.36 -6.37 4.99
N ILE A 137 9.51 -7.02 5.18
CA ILE A 137 10.28 -6.86 6.43
C ILE A 137 10.97 -5.50 6.49
N VAL A 138 11.65 -5.07 5.42
CA VAL A 138 12.36 -3.77 5.40
C VAL A 138 11.39 -2.60 5.58
N PRO A 139 10.27 -2.50 4.85
CA PRO A 139 9.28 -1.44 5.08
C PRO A 139 8.66 -1.47 6.46
N ALA A 140 8.32 -2.65 6.99
CA ALA A 140 7.76 -2.79 8.33
C ALA A 140 8.74 -2.29 9.40
N ARG A 141 10.01 -2.63 9.29
CA ARG A 141 11.07 -2.14 10.19
C ARG A 141 11.21 -0.62 10.11
N ASN A 142 11.29 -0.06 8.90
CA ASN A 142 11.43 1.38 8.72
C ASN A 142 10.23 2.14 9.27
N ASN A 143 9.02 1.62 9.05
CA ASN A 143 7.79 2.20 9.60
C ASN A 143 7.80 2.16 11.14
N PHE A 144 8.24 1.06 11.74
CA PHE A 144 8.38 0.95 13.19
C PHE A 144 9.38 1.96 13.76
N LEU A 145 10.55 2.11 13.12
CA LEU A 145 11.58 3.07 13.53
C LEU A 145 11.10 4.51 13.35
N ALA A 146 10.46 4.82 12.24
CA ALA A 146 9.88 6.13 12.00
C ALA A 146 8.77 6.47 13.00
N HIS A 147 7.92 5.51 13.37
CA HIS A 147 6.89 5.70 14.40
C HIS A 147 7.50 5.97 15.78
N ALA A 148 8.52 5.22 16.16
CA ALA A 148 9.24 5.46 17.41
C ALA A 148 9.90 6.84 17.45
N ALA A 149 10.49 7.29 16.33
CA ALA A 149 11.05 8.63 16.21
C ALA A 149 9.96 9.72 16.23
N TRP A 150 8.81 9.45 15.61
CA TRP A 150 7.63 10.29 15.65
C TRP A 150 7.14 10.52 17.10
N GLU A 151 6.98 9.48 17.90
CA GLU A 151 6.62 9.61 19.31
C GLU A 151 7.62 10.47 20.08
N LYS A 152 8.91 10.32 19.79
CA LYS A 152 9.97 11.15 20.39
C LYS A 152 9.86 12.63 19.97
N LEU A 153 9.41 12.92 18.75
CA LEU A 153 9.16 14.30 18.32
C LEU A 153 8.11 15.01 19.19
N TYR A 154 7.16 14.27 19.79
CA TYR A 154 6.18 14.83 20.73
C TYR A 154 6.67 14.82 22.19
N SER A 155 7.29 13.73 22.63
CA SER A 155 7.54 13.46 24.05
C SER A 155 8.96 13.76 24.53
N SER A 156 9.99 13.60 23.69
CA SER A 156 11.39 13.76 24.09
C SER A 156 11.81 15.22 24.20
N PRO A 157 12.67 15.61 25.14
CA PRO A 157 13.34 16.91 25.15
C PRO A 157 14.32 17.05 23.99
N ASP A 158 14.94 15.98 23.48
CA ASP A 158 15.83 15.98 22.31
C ASP A 158 15.04 15.81 21.01
N LYS A 159 14.35 16.86 20.59
CA LYS A 159 13.63 16.91 19.31
C LYS A 159 14.56 16.82 18.09
N ALA A 160 15.75 17.39 18.20
CA ALA A 160 16.72 17.37 17.09
C ALA A 160 17.27 15.95 16.84
N GLY A 161 17.49 15.18 17.92
CA GLY A 161 17.84 13.76 17.84
C GLY A 161 16.70 12.94 17.23
N ALA A 162 15.48 13.16 17.69
CA ALA A 162 14.29 12.48 17.18
C ALA A 162 14.07 12.76 15.67
N LEU A 163 14.27 13.99 15.21
CA LEU A 163 14.19 14.33 13.79
C LEU A 163 15.25 13.58 12.97
N ARG A 164 16.48 13.47 13.46
CA ARG A 164 17.54 12.71 12.77
C ARG A 164 17.21 11.22 12.67
N GLU A 165 16.69 10.61 13.76
CA GLU A 165 16.23 9.22 13.72
C GLU A 165 15.11 9.01 12.71
N TYR A 166 14.19 9.98 12.59
CA TYR A 166 13.14 9.96 11.59
C TYR A 166 13.69 10.07 10.16
N GLU A 167 14.60 11.02 9.92
CA GLU A 167 15.27 11.20 8.64
C GLU A 167 15.99 9.91 8.21
N GLU A 168 16.68 9.26 9.12
CA GLU A 168 17.37 7.99 8.87
C GLU A 168 16.38 6.87 8.50
N ALA A 169 15.29 6.72 9.27
CA ALA A 169 14.27 5.72 9.00
C ALA A 169 13.58 5.93 7.64
N ALA A 170 13.27 7.18 7.28
CA ALA A 170 12.62 7.54 6.02
C ALA A 170 13.55 7.52 4.79
N SER A 171 14.88 7.55 4.98
CA SER A 171 15.86 7.58 3.88
C SER A 171 16.30 6.19 3.39
N ASN A 172 15.89 5.11 4.06
CA ASN A 172 16.36 3.75 3.78
C ASN A 172 15.81 3.09 2.49
N GLY A 173 15.13 3.83 1.62
CA GLY A 173 14.80 3.41 0.25
C GLY A 173 13.76 2.29 0.15
N ALA A 174 12.77 2.24 1.04
CA ALA A 174 11.67 1.29 0.99
C ALA A 174 10.49 1.86 0.20
N TYR A 175 9.65 0.98 -0.35
CA TYR A 175 8.44 1.34 -1.12
C TYR A 175 7.45 2.26 -0.37
N LEU A 176 7.52 2.30 0.97
CA LEU A 176 6.67 3.13 1.83
C LEU A 176 7.28 4.49 2.17
N ASP A 177 8.43 4.86 1.62
CA ASP A 177 9.08 6.16 1.91
C ASP A 177 8.16 7.35 1.59
N LEU A 178 7.32 7.25 0.54
CA LEU A 178 6.38 8.30 0.18
C LEU A 178 5.41 8.65 1.31
N GLU A 179 4.89 7.66 2.01
CA GLU A 179 3.96 7.88 3.14
C GLU A 179 4.69 8.32 4.41
N LEU A 180 5.90 7.83 4.65
CA LEU A 180 6.74 8.34 5.75
C LEU A 180 7.12 9.80 5.51
N ASN A 181 7.52 10.15 4.29
CA ASN A 181 7.80 11.53 3.91
C ASN A 181 6.59 12.45 4.16
N ARG A 182 5.39 11.97 3.81
CA ARG A 182 4.13 12.68 4.08
C ARG A 182 3.88 12.86 5.58
N ALA A 183 4.12 11.83 6.36
CA ALA A 183 3.86 11.89 7.81
C ALA A 183 4.67 13.02 8.49
N LEU A 184 5.91 13.28 8.06
CA LEU A 184 6.68 14.42 8.55
C LEU A 184 6.07 15.77 8.11
N ALA A 185 5.52 15.83 6.91
CA ALA A 185 4.81 17.02 6.46
C ALA A 185 3.56 17.28 7.30
N ASP A 186 2.77 16.25 7.61
CA ASP A 186 1.62 16.35 8.52
C ASP A 186 2.05 16.84 9.91
N PHE A 187 3.17 16.32 10.43
CA PHE A 187 3.72 16.77 11.71
C PHE A 187 4.08 18.25 11.68
N ALA A 188 4.79 18.72 10.65
CA ALA A 188 5.17 20.12 10.51
C ALA A 188 3.94 21.05 10.46
N VAL A 189 2.92 20.66 9.70
CA VAL A 189 1.65 21.40 9.60
C VAL A 189 0.94 21.44 10.95
N GLU A 190 0.83 20.31 11.65
CA GLU A 190 0.10 20.22 12.91
C GLU A 190 0.79 21.00 14.03
N VAL A 191 2.11 20.89 14.16
CA VAL A 191 2.90 21.70 15.11
C VAL A 191 2.64 23.20 14.92
N LYS A 192 2.62 23.65 13.66
CA LYS A 192 2.37 25.06 13.36
C LYS A 192 0.93 25.47 13.64
N ARG A 193 -0.06 24.62 13.31
CA ARG A 193 -1.48 24.88 13.60
C ARG A 193 -1.76 24.99 15.10
N GLN A 194 -1.11 24.15 15.89
CA GLN A 194 -1.25 24.17 17.35
C GLN A 194 -0.50 25.33 18.02
N GLY A 195 0.24 26.15 17.26
CA GLY A 195 1.07 27.21 17.79
C GLY A 195 2.24 26.72 18.64
N ILE A 196 2.61 25.45 18.50
CA ILE A 196 3.76 24.87 19.19
C ILE A 196 5.02 25.39 18.50
N SER A 197 5.93 25.95 19.26
CA SER A 197 7.27 26.32 18.79
C SER A 197 8.31 25.74 19.75
N TYR A 198 9.28 25.04 19.22
CA TYR A 198 10.40 24.49 19.99
C TYR A 198 11.55 25.49 20.06
N SER A 199 12.05 25.87 18.90
CA SER A 199 12.98 26.99 18.68
C SER A 199 12.95 27.35 17.19
N THR A 200 13.21 28.60 16.84
CA THR A 200 13.17 29.06 15.43
C THR A 200 14.07 28.22 14.51
N SER A 201 15.24 27.80 15.00
CA SER A 201 16.18 26.98 14.23
C SER A 201 15.69 25.55 14.03
N LEU A 202 15.06 24.93 15.03
CA LEU A 202 14.54 23.57 14.95
C LEU A 202 13.25 23.54 14.14
N ASP A 203 12.35 24.50 14.37
CA ASP A 203 11.11 24.64 13.61
C ASP A 203 11.43 24.79 12.12
N LYS A 204 12.36 25.69 11.77
CA LYS A 204 12.82 25.83 10.39
C LYS A 204 13.39 24.53 9.83
N LYS A 205 14.22 23.81 10.60
CA LYS A 205 14.78 22.52 10.18
C LYS A 205 13.70 21.48 9.91
N ILE A 206 12.66 21.38 10.73
CA ILE A 206 11.53 20.46 10.50
C ILE A 206 10.83 20.77 9.17
N PHE A 207 10.57 22.06 8.90
CA PHE A 207 9.96 22.47 7.63
C PHE A 207 10.89 22.22 6.44
N ASP A 208 12.17 22.55 6.53
CA ASP A 208 13.14 22.30 5.45
C ASP A 208 13.24 20.81 5.12
N THR A 209 13.26 19.93 6.14
CA THR A 209 13.27 18.48 5.94
C THR A 209 11.96 17.99 5.32
N ALA A 210 10.82 18.47 5.79
CA ALA A 210 9.52 18.10 5.22
C ALA A 210 9.40 18.54 3.75
N LEU A 211 9.86 19.75 3.42
CA LEU A 211 9.91 20.25 2.05
C LEU A 211 10.82 19.43 1.14
N ALA A 212 12.00 19.02 1.63
CA ALA A 212 12.91 18.15 0.89
C ALA A 212 12.27 16.77 0.61
N PHE A 213 11.56 16.22 1.59
CA PHE A 213 10.85 14.95 1.44
C PHE A 213 9.68 15.05 0.45
N MET A 214 8.93 16.15 0.46
CA MET A 214 7.88 16.37 -0.53
C MET A 214 8.45 16.57 -1.95
N GLY A 215 9.56 17.25 -2.09
CA GLY A 215 10.28 17.35 -3.37
C GLY A 215 10.67 15.98 -3.91
N ARG A 216 11.21 15.11 -3.05
CA ARG A 216 11.52 13.72 -3.42
C ARG A 216 10.28 12.91 -3.81
N ASN A 217 9.15 13.10 -3.13
CA ASN A 217 7.90 12.44 -3.49
C ASN A 217 7.40 12.88 -4.87
N ILE A 218 7.53 14.17 -5.20
CA ILE A 218 7.19 14.71 -6.52
C ILE A 218 8.10 14.12 -7.62
N GLU A 219 9.41 13.99 -7.36
CA GLU A 219 10.34 13.36 -8.31
C GLU A 219 9.96 11.88 -8.58
N LEU A 220 9.56 11.14 -7.55
CA LEU A 220 9.21 9.72 -7.65
C LEU A 220 7.81 9.49 -8.25
N ASP A 221 6.86 10.39 -7.99
CA ASP A 221 5.49 10.29 -8.49
C ASP A 221 4.97 11.68 -8.93
N PRO A 222 5.48 12.20 -10.06
CA PRO A 222 5.20 13.58 -10.51
C PRO A 222 3.77 13.83 -10.98
N LYS A 223 2.96 12.77 -11.09
CA LYS A 223 1.55 12.88 -11.48
C LYS A 223 0.59 12.91 -10.30
N ASN A 224 1.09 12.81 -9.09
CA ASN A 224 0.30 12.79 -7.89
C ASN A 224 0.17 14.22 -7.33
N VAL A 225 -0.96 14.84 -7.63
CA VAL A 225 -1.29 16.21 -7.21
C VAL A 225 -1.17 16.39 -5.69
N ARG A 226 -1.39 15.34 -4.91
CA ARG A 226 -1.28 15.36 -3.45
C ARG A 226 0.06 15.90 -2.96
N TRP A 227 1.17 15.52 -3.61
CA TRP A 227 2.50 15.97 -3.19
C TRP A 227 2.69 17.46 -3.39
N TYR A 228 2.14 18.03 -4.47
CA TYR A 228 2.18 19.45 -4.75
C TYR A 228 1.35 20.25 -3.72
N VAL A 229 0.15 19.75 -3.37
CA VAL A 229 -0.69 20.38 -2.33
C VAL A 229 0.03 20.40 -0.99
N TYR A 230 0.66 19.28 -0.57
CA TYR A 230 1.45 19.24 0.66
C TYR A 230 2.63 20.22 0.60
N GLN A 231 3.37 20.24 -0.50
CA GLN A 231 4.53 21.11 -0.66
C GLN A 231 4.13 22.59 -0.65
N GLY A 232 3.07 22.95 -1.36
CA GLY A 232 2.53 24.30 -1.36
C GLY A 232 2.05 24.75 0.02
N SER A 233 1.36 23.87 0.75
CA SER A 233 0.93 24.12 2.13
C SER A 233 2.12 24.34 3.07
N LEU A 234 3.17 23.53 2.95
CA LEU A 234 4.39 23.69 3.74
C LEU A 234 5.10 25.01 3.43
N TYR A 235 5.23 25.39 2.15
CA TYR A 235 5.81 26.67 1.79
C TYR A 235 5.02 27.85 2.34
N ASN A 236 3.69 27.78 2.27
CA ASN A 236 2.83 28.84 2.82
C ASN A 236 3.03 28.98 4.34
N LEU A 237 3.06 27.88 5.09
CA LEU A 237 3.29 27.91 6.52
C LEU A 237 4.74 28.31 6.89
N ALA A 238 5.72 27.94 6.08
CA ALA A 238 7.12 28.29 6.26
C ALA A 238 7.43 29.75 5.89
N SER A 239 6.57 30.46 5.20
CA SER A 239 6.73 31.88 4.82
C SER A 239 6.97 32.80 6.02
N GLY A 240 6.52 32.38 7.21
CA GLY A 240 6.84 33.07 8.48
C GLY A 240 8.32 32.99 8.91
N PHE A 241 9.12 32.08 8.34
CA PHE A 241 10.56 31.96 8.57
C PHE A 241 11.38 32.69 7.49
N ASP A 242 10.89 32.68 6.25
CA ASP A 242 11.54 33.29 5.09
C ASP A 242 10.47 33.66 4.03
N ALA A 243 10.41 34.95 3.71
CA ALA A 243 9.43 35.50 2.76
C ALA A 243 9.57 34.88 1.34
N SER A 244 10.74 34.34 0.97
CA SER A 244 10.95 33.67 -0.33
C SER A 244 10.07 32.44 -0.50
N TYR A 245 9.59 31.82 0.59
CA TYR A 245 8.70 30.68 0.52
C TYR A 245 7.29 31.02 0.04
N SER A 246 6.83 32.29 0.24
CA SER A 246 5.54 32.74 -0.29
C SER A 246 5.49 32.68 -1.82
N ALA A 247 6.52 33.13 -2.49
CA ALA A 247 6.62 33.06 -3.94
C ALA A 247 6.66 31.62 -4.47
N LYS A 248 7.34 30.71 -3.75
CA LYS A 248 7.37 29.29 -4.10
C LYS A 248 6.03 28.59 -3.89
N ALA A 249 5.25 29.00 -2.89
CA ALA A 249 3.91 28.49 -2.69
C ALA A 249 2.98 28.84 -3.86
N GLU A 250 3.05 30.07 -4.37
CA GLU A 250 2.27 30.54 -5.53
C GLU A 250 2.67 29.84 -6.83
N GLU A 251 3.94 29.46 -7.00
CA GLU A 251 4.43 28.76 -8.19
C GLU A 251 3.93 27.31 -8.26
N ILE A 252 3.72 26.68 -7.10
CA ILE A 252 3.38 25.25 -7.01
C ILE A 252 1.88 25.00 -7.02
N LEU A 253 1.08 25.89 -6.49
CA LEU A 253 -0.37 25.79 -6.40
C LEU A 253 -1.07 26.44 -7.60
#